data_03d2cf699cd82d532246a6408a74b94c
#
_entry.id   03d2cf699cd82d532246a6408a74b94c
#
_cell.length_a   1.000
_cell.length_b   1.000
_cell.length_c   1.000
_cell.angle_alpha   90.00
_cell.angle_beta   90.00
_cell.angle_gamma   90.00
#
_symmetry.space_group_name_H-M   'P 1'
#
loop_
_entity.id
_entity.type
_entity.pdbx_description
1 polymer ?
#
loop_
_entity_poly.entity_id
_entity_poly.type
_entity_poly.pdbx_seq_one_letter_code
_entity_poly.pdbx_strand_id
1 'polypeptide(L)'
;MKKTLIIALAVIMGGAMTTANAAKKDKKTKKADTPVVAVNLKTPADSLSYAAGKSRTEGLMTYLKQSFGVEETDMADFIAGFEDFVSKGKDRKVSAYAAGQQIAQMVDERMFPYLQEEFKNSNDSISKELFNRGFIASLKKDN
;
A
#
# COMPACT_ATOMS: atom_id res chain seq x y z
N MET A 1 -23.86 33.62 -19.85
CA MET A 1 -23.72 33.95 -18.41
C MET A 1 -22.70 33.00 -17.81
N LYS A 2 -21.48 33.51 -17.60
CA LYS A 2 -20.38 32.70 -17.07
C LYS A 2 -20.39 32.80 -15.54
N LYS A 3 -20.66 31.69 -14.85
CA LYS A 3 -20.61 31.62 -13.38
C LYS A 3 -19.18 31.35 -12.97
N THR A 4 -18.50 32.37 -12.48
CA THR A 4 -17.16 32.28 -11.89
C THR A 4 -17.30 31.76 -10.45
N LEU A 5 -16.82 30.54 -10.19
CA LEU A 5 -16.75 29.97 -8.85
C LEU A 5 -15.43 30.42 -8.23
N ILE A 6 -15.48 31.37 -7.29
CA ILE A 6 -14.33 31.81 -6.51
C ILE A 6 -14.22 30.89 -5.30
N ILE A 7 -13.23 30.02 -5.29
CA ILE A 7 -12.85 29.23 -4.11
C ILE A 7 -11.84 30.06 -3.33
N ALA A 8 -12.25 30.61 -2.20
CA ALA A 8 -11.38 31.30 -1.26
C ALA A 8 -10.54 30.27 -0.49
N LEU A 9 -9.22 30.29 -0.72
CA LEU A 9 -8.27 29.50 0.04
C LEU A 9 -7.83 30.31 1.27
N ALA A 10 -8.31 29.94 2.47
CA ALA A 10 -7.88 30.57 3.71
C ALA A 10 -6.51 30.00 4.11
N VAL A 11 -5.47 30.83 4.00
CA VAL A 11 -4.15 30.56 4.57
C VAL A 11 -4.17 30.96 6.04
N ILE A 12 -4.07 30.00 6.94
CA ILE A 12 -3.90 30.27 8.38
C ILE A 12 -2.39 30.25 8.69
N MET A 13 -1.80 31.42 8.80
CA MET A 13 -0.52 31.63 9.49
C MET A 13 -0.82 31.75 11.00
N GLY A 14 -0.36 30.80 11.80
CA GLY A 14 -0.43 30.86 13.25
C GLY A 14 0.95 30.93 13.87
N GLY A 15 1.25 32.10 14.43
CA GLY A 15 2.49 32.38 15.15
C GLY A 15 2.56 31.70 16.52
N ALA A 16 3.78 31.50 16.99
CA ALA A 16 4.16 30.95 18.27
C ALA A 16 3.79 31.87 19.44
N MET A 17 3.25 31.29 20.52
CA MET A 17 3.42 31.83 21.87
C MET A 17 3.53 30.68 22.88
N THR A 18 4.64 30.72 23.59
CA THR A 18 4.99 29.89 24.74
C THR A 18 4.24 30.35 26.00
N THR A 19 3.59 29.44 26.73
CA THR A 19 3.48 29.53 28.18
C THR A 19 3.43 28.15 28.80
N ALA A 20 4.33 27.92 29.74
CA ALA A 20 4.40 26.74 30.58
C ALA A 20 3.24 26.70 31.58
N ASN A 21 2.57 25.53 31.76
CA ASN A 21 2.28 25.06 33.12
C ASN A 21 1.94 23.56 33.19
N ALA A 22 2.17 23.02 34.36
CA ALA A 22 2.42 21.63 34.69
C ALA A 22 1.22 20.66 34.65
N ALA A 23 1.56 19.41 34.42
CA ALA A 23 1.01 18.16 34.96
C ALA A 23 -0.43 17.76 34.64
N LYS A 24 -0.56 16.78 33.68
CA LYS A 24 -1.24 15.51 33.97
C LYS A 24 -0.85 14.46 32.91
N LYS A 25 -0.50 13.29 33.43
CA LYS A 25 0.03 12.15 32.71
C LYS A 25 -1.14 11.40 32.06
N ASP A 26 -1.41 11.66 30.79
CA ASP A 26 -2.23 10.78 29.97
C ASP A 26 -1.35 10.15 28.89
N LYS A 27 -1.33 8.81 28.89
CA LYS A 27 -0.67 7.99 27.87
C LYS A 27 -1.37 8.22 26.53
N LYS A 28 -0.92 9.22 25.77
CA LYS A 28 -1.29 9.39 24.37
C LYS A 28 -0.37 8.53 23.53
N THR A 29 -0.94 7.51 22.94
CA THR A 29 -0.37 6.75 21.83
C THR A 29 0.26 7.71 20.84
N LYS A 30 1.59 7.66 20.67
CA LYS A 30 2.28 8.42 19.62
C LYS A 30 1.80 7.88 18.28
N LYS A 31 0.92 8.61 17.58
CA LYS A 31 0.81 8.51 16.12
C LYS A 31 2.22 8.79 15.58
N ALA A 32 2.74 7.86 14.81
CA ALA A 32 3.94 8.11 14.02
C ALA A 32 3.59 9.20 13.01
N ASP A 33 4.02 10.44 13.27
CA ASP A 33 3.99 11.50 12.27
C ASP A 33 5.02 11.14 11.18
N THR A 34 4.55 10.50 10.13
CA THR A 34 5.31 10.41 8.89
C THR A 34 5.49 11.86 8.41
N PRO A 35 6.74 12.33 8.18
CA PRO A 35 6.97 13.70 7.74
C PRO A 35 6.25 13.90 6.39
N VAL A 36 5.24 14.76 6.39
CA VAL A 36 4.57 15.18 5.16
C VAL A 36 5.60 15.97 4.35
N VAL A 37 6.11 15.37 3.30
CA VAL A 37 6.98 16.07 2.35
C VAL A 37 6.18 17.23 1.78
N ALA A 38 6.65 18.47 2.00
CA ALA A 38 5.99 19.65 1.48
C ALA A 38 6.02 19.61 -0.05
N VAL A 39 4.86 19.37 -0.67
CA VAL A 39 4.73 19.35 -2.13
C VAL A 39 4.59 20.78 -2.62
N ASN A 40 5.51 21.23 -3.47
CA ASN A 40 5.49 22.56 -4.06
C ASN A 40 4.63 22.56 -5.33
N LEU A 41 3.37 22.96 -5.18
CA LEU A 41 2.39 23.05 -6.28
C LEU A 41 2.49 24.45 -6.92
N LYS A 42 3.05 24.53 -8.11
CA LYS A 42 3.32 25.80 -8.80
C LYS A 42 2.23 26.22 -9.77
N THR A 43 1.47 25.28 -10.29
CA THR A 43 0.46 25.52 -11.32
C THR A 43 -0.92 24.96 -10.89
N PRO A 44 -2.00 25.47 -11.51
CA PRO A 44 -3.33 24.88 -11.31
C PRO A 44 -3.37 23.38 -11.71
N ALA A 45 -2.61 22.98 -12.71
CA ALA A 45 -2.49 21.58 -13.13
C ALA A 45 -1.82 20.71 -12.05
N ASP A 46 -0.78 21.24 -11.37
CA ASP A 46 -0.15 20.53 -10.24
C ASP A 46 -1.15 20.33 -9.09
N SER A 47 -1.91 21.38 -8.76
CA SER A 47 -2.92 21.34 -7.72
C SER A 47 -4.04 20.36 -8.04
N LEU A 48 -4.50 20.33 -9.29
CA LEU A 48 -5.51 19.38 -9.77
C LEU A 48 -4.99 17.94 -9.68
N SER A 49 -3.77 17.69 -10.15
CA SER A 49 -3.15 16.37 -10.14
C SER A 49 -2.98 15.84 -8.71
N TYR A 50 -2.48 16.69 -7.81
CA TYR A 50 -2.31 16.34 -6.41
C TYR A 50 -3.64 16.04 -5.70
N ALA A 51 -4.65 16.88 -5.92
CA ALA A 51 -5.98 16.69 -5.35
C ALA A 51 -6.65 15.42 -5.90
N ALA A 52 -6.50 15.14 -7.18
CA ALA A 52 -6.98 13.91 -7.79
C ALA A 52 -6.35 12.66 -7.15
N GLY A 53 -5.03 12.68 -6.92
CA GLY A 53 -4.35 11.59 -6.21
C GLY A 53 -4.90 11.38 -4.81
N LYS A 54 -5.06 12.44 -4.03
CA LYS A 54 -5.62 12.37 -2.68
C LYS A 54 -7.04 11.81 -2.64
N SER A 55 -7.90 12.20 -3.58
CA SER A 55 -9.28 11.75 -3.62
C SER A 55 -9.44 10.25 -3.94
N ARG A 56 -8.41 9.61 -4.50
CA ARG A 56 -8.44 8.18 -4.86
C ARG A 56 -8.06 7.25 -3.72
N THR A 57 -7.69 7.77 -2.56
CA THR A 57 -7.37 6.96 -1.38
C THR A 57 -8.59 6.68 -0.49
N GLU A 58 -9.75 7.22 -0.83
CA GLU A 58 -10.99 6.93 -0.12
C GLU A 58 -11.33 5.43 -0.22
N GLY A 59 -11.58 4.79 0.91
CA GLY A 59 -11.84 3.35 0.99
C GLY A 59 -10.61 2.43 0.83
N LEU A 60 -9.44 2.98 0.48
CA LEU A 60 -8.24 2.19 0.26
C LEU A 60 -7.85 1.38 1.50
N MET A 61 -7.94 1.95 2.69
CA MET A 61 -7.59 1.24 3.94
C MET A 61 -8.48 0.01 4.15
N THR A 62 -9.78 0.13 3.89
CA THR A 62 -10.73 -0.98 3.98
C THR A 62 -10.36 -2.09 2.98
N TYR A 63 -10.02 -1.70 1.76
CA TYR A 63 -9.59 -2.64 0.73
C TYR A 63 -8.27 -3.35 1.11
N LEU A 64 -7.28 -2.60 1.60
CA LEU A 64 -6.00 -3.16 2.03
C LEU A 64 -6.16 -4.18 3.16
N LYS A 65 -7.01 -3.86 4.13
CA LYS A 65 -7.31 -4.77 5.23
C LYS A 65 -8.01 -6.05 4.76
N GLN A 66 -9.00 -5.93 3.88
CA GLN A 66 -9.79 -7.06 3.41
C GLN A 66 -9.02 -7.95 2.42
N SER A 67 -8.23 -7.34 1.53
CA SER A 67 -7.57 -8.06 0.44
C SER A 67 -6.15 -8.51 0.77
N PHE A 68 -5.47 -7.81 1.67
CA PHE A 68 -4.05 -8.05 1.96
C PHE A 68 -3.74 -8.19 3.45
N GLY A 69 -4.74 -8.02 4.34
CA GLY A 69 -4.52 -8.07 5.78
C GLY A 69 -3.69 -6.92 6.34
N VAL A 70 -3.52 -5.82 5.57
CA VAL A 70 -2.74 -4.65 5.96
C VAL A 70 -3.51 -3.84 7.00
N GLU A 71 -2.90 -3.59 8.15
CA GLU A 71 -3.46 -2.76 9.21
C GLU A 71 -2.87 -1.33 9.18
N GLU A 72 -3.43 -0.41 9.99
CA GLU A 72 -2.91 0.97 10.07
C GLU A 72 -1.43 1.03 10.51
N THR A 73 -0.98 0.07 11.28
CA THR A 73 0.41 -0.06 11.73
C THR A 73 1.38 -0.38 10.61
N ASP A 74 0.88 -0.98 9.53
CA ASP A 74 1.69 -1.46 8.40
C ASP A 74 1.77 -0.41 7.27
N MET A 75 1.08 0.73 7.44
CA MET A 75 0.98 1.75 6.39
C MET A 75 2.33 2.35 5.99
N ALA A 76 3.31 2.38 6.90
CA ALA A 76 4.65 2.85 6.56
C ALA A 76 5.32 1.94 5.51
N ASP A 77 5.20 0.63 5.68
CA ASP A 77 5.75 -0.36 4.75
C ASP A 77 4.97 -0.38 3.43
N PHE A 78 3.64 -0.24 3.49
CA PHE A 78 2.82 -0.09 2.30
C PHE A 78 3.23 1.13 1.47
N ILE A 79 3.39 2.30 2.10
CA ILE A 79 3.81 3.54 1.43
C ILE A 79 5.20 3.38 0.82
N ALA A 80 6.14 2.81 1.58
CA ALA A 80 7.49 2.56 1.08
C ALA A 80 7.50 1.67 -0.16
N GLY A 81 6.70 0.59 -0.17
CA GLY A 81 6.53 -0.29 -1.33
C GLY A 81 5.91 0.43 -2.52
N PHE A 82 4.91 1.29 -2.29
CA PHE A 82 4.27 2.10 -3.33
C PHE A 82 5.26 3.10 -3.95
N GLU A 83 5.99 3.86 -3.11
CA GLU A 83 7.00 4.82 -3.56
C GLU A 83 8.13 4.14 -4.35
N ASP A 84 8.58 2.98 -3.89
CA ASP A 84 9.61 2.19 -4.56
C ASP A 84 9.16 1.76 -5.96
N PHE A 85 7.95 1.27 -6.09
CA PHE A 85 7.38 0.88 -7.38
C PHE A 85 7.17 2.09 -8.30
N VAL A 86 6.63 3.20 -7.82
CA VAL A 86 6.41 4.42 -8.62
C VAL A 86 7.72 5.00 -9.12
N SER A 87 8.76 4.99 -8.29
CA SER A 87 10.08 5.55 -8.65
C SER A 87 10.92 4.62 -9.54
N LYS A 88 10.82 3.30 -9.33
CA LYS A 88 11.69 2.28 -9.96
C LYS A 88 10.94 1.26 -10.82
N GLY A 89 9.60 1.34 -10.91
CA GLY A 89 8.76 0.32 -11.55
C GLY A 89 9.02 0.11 -13.04
N LYS A 90 9.76 1.03 -13.70
CA LYS A 90 10.26 0.84 -15.07
C LYS A 90 11.53 -0.02 -15.13
N ASP A 91 12.20 -0.24 -14.01
CA ASP A 91 13.32 -1.17 -13.93
C ASP A 91 12.78 -2.61 -14.10
N ARG A 92 13.39 -3.34 -15.02
CA ARG A 92 12.99 -4.72 -15.35
C ARG A 92 13.08 -5.68 -14.15
N LYS A 93 14.07 -5.48 -13.28
CA LYS A 93 14.26 -6.34 -12.10
C LYS A 93 13.18 -6.08 -11.06
N VAL A 94 12.83 -4.81 -10.84
CA VAL A 94 11.75 -4.40 -9.92
C VAL A 94 10.41 -4.94 -10.41
N SER A 95 10.12 -4.77 -11.71
CA SER A 95 8.89 -5.31 -12.32
C SER A 95 8.82 -6.84 -12.24
N ALA A 96 9.93 -7.54 -12.47
CA ALA A 96 9.98 -8.99 -12.38
C ALA A 96 9.78 -9.47 -10.93
N TYR A 97 10.38 -8.78 -9.95
CA TYR A 97 10.18 -9.10 -8.54
C TYR A 97 8.72 -8.90 -8.11
N ALA A 98 8.11 -7.77 -8.48
CA ALA A 98 6.70 -7.49 -8.20
C ALA A 98 5.77 -8.53 -8.84
N ALA A 99 6.04 -8.92 -10.10
CA ALA A 99 5.30 -9.99 -10.77
C ALA A 99 5.42 -11.33 -10.02
N GLY A 100 6.61 -11.67 -9.51
CA GLY A 100 6.82 -12.86 -8.69
C GLY A 100 5.96 -12.87 -7.42
N GLN A 101 5.85 -11.75 -6.74
CA GLN A 101 4.99 -11.61 -5.56
C GLN A 101 3.51 -11.80 -5.91
N GLN A 102 3.02 -11.17 -6.98
CA GLN A 102 1.63 -11.32 -7.44
C GLN A 102 1.30 -12.76 -7.83
N ILE A 103 2.21 -13.43 -8.54
CA ILE A 103 2.02 -14.84 -8.91
C ILE A 103 2.02 -15.74 -7.67
N ALA A 104 2.91 -15.50 -6.71
CA ALA A 104 2.95 -16.26 -5.46
C ALA A 104 1.63 -16.13 -4.68
N GLN A 105 1.09 -14.92 -4.59
CA GLN A 105 -0.21 -14.69 -3.96
C GLN A 105 -1.34 -15.42 -4.70
N MET A 106 -1.39 -15.34 -6.02
CA MET A 106 -2.40 -16.05 -6.82
C MET A 106 -2.29 -17.57 -6.65
N VAL A 107 -1.07 -18.10 -6.58
CA VAL A 107 -0.83 -19.52 -6.31
C VAL A 107 -1.39 -19.90 -4.94
N ASP A 108 -1.13 -19.09 -3.93
CA ASP A 108 -1.54 -19.35 -2.54
C ASP A 108 -3.06 -19.27 -2.34
N GLU A 109 -3.68 -18.25 -2.89
CA GLU A 109 -5.10 -17.94 -2.66
C GLU A 109 -6.06 -18.72 -3.57
N ARG A 110 -5.61 -19.13 -4.75
CA ARG A 110 -6.50 -19.74 -5.76
C ARG A 110 -6.02 -21.08 -6.25
N MET A 111 -4.77 -21.19 -6.69
CA MET A 111 -4.29 -22.40 -7.36
C MET A 111 -4.14 -23.56 -6.38
N PHE A 112 -3.51 -23.33 -5.25
CA PHE A 112 -3.29 -24.38 -4.26
C PHE A 112 -4.59 -24.87 -3.62
N PRO A 113 -5.55 -24.02 -3.19
CA PRO A 113 -6.86 -24.46 -2.70
C PRO A 113 -7.66 -25.25 -3.76
N TYR A 114 -7.59 -24.86 -5.02
CA TYR A 114 -8.23 -25.60 -6.11
C TYR A 114 -7.66 -27.02 -6.22
N LEU A 115 -6.34 -27.15 -6.18
CA LEU A 115 -5.69 -28.48 -6.21
C LEU A 115 -6.02 -29.31 -4.99
N GLN A 116 -6.10 -28.72 -3.80
CA GLN A 116 -6.54 -29.44 -2.59
C GLN A 116 -7.95 -30.01 -2.75
N GLU A 117 -8.85 -29.25 -3.36
CA GLU A 117 -10.22 -29.72 -3.62
C GLU A 117 -10.24 -30.84 -4.69
N GLU A 118 -9.43 -30.70 -5.75
CA GLU A 118 -9.31 -31.73 -6.81
C GLU A 118 -8.84 -33.09 -6.26
N PHE A 119 -7.88 -33.06 -5.32
CA PHE A 119 -7.28 -34.27 -4.75
C PHE A 119 -7.89 -34.69 -3.39
N LYS A 120 -8.95 -34.04 -2.92
CA LYS A 120 -9.55 -34.36 -1.61
C LYS A 120 -10.01 -35.80 -1.42
N ASN A 121 -10.37 -36.48 -2.52
CA ASN A 121 -10.82 -37.86 -2.50
C ASN A 121 -9.70 -38.87 -2.82
N SER A 122 -8.46 -38.39 -2.99
CA SER A 122 -7.31 -39.28 -3.15
C SER A 122 -6.83 -39.78 -1.77
N ASN A 123 -6.13 -40.91 -1.76
CA ASN A 123 -5.52 -41.40 -0.52
C ASN A 123 -4.32 -40.56 -0.05
N ASP A 124 -3.85 -39.63 -0.90
CA ASP A 124 -2.69 -38.79 -0.66
C ASP A 124 -3.09 -37.34 -0.51
N SER A 125 -2.49 -36.65 0.45
CA SER A 125 -2.66 -35.21 0.65
C SER A 125 -1.55 -34.42 -0.03
N ILE A 126 -1.90 -33.28 -0.66
CA ILE A 126 -0.92 -32.39 -1.28
C ILE A 126 -0.28 -31.50 -0.23
N SER A 127 1.05 -31.55 -0.12
CA SER A 127 1.84 -30.64 0.71
C SER A 127 2.08 -29.31 -0.01
N LYS A 128 1.66 -28.20 0.62
CA LYS A 128 1.88 -26.84 0.13
C LYS A 128 3.37 -26.54 -0.04
N GLU A 129 4.19 -27.00 0.90
CA GLU A 129 5.63 -26.78 0.84
C GLU A 129 6.24 -27.49 -0.37
N LEU A 130 5.92 -28.76 -0.59
CA LEU A 130 6.44 -29.53 -1.73
C LEU A 130 5.91 -29.02 -3.06
N PHE A 131 4.65 -28.58 -3.11
CA PHE A 131 4.09 -27.91 -4.27
C PHE A 131 4.88 -26.64 -4.64
N ASN A 132 5.12 -25.75 -3.67
CA ASN A 132 5.88 -24.53 -3.90
C ASN A 132 7.33 -24.81 -4.34
N ARG A 133 7.97 -25.83 -3.76
CA ARG A 133 9.32 -26.24 -4.16
C ARG A 133 9.33 -26.78 -5.60
N GLY A 134 8.35 -27.59 -5.99
CA GLY A 134 8.20 -28.08 -7.36
C GLY A 134 7.93 -26.96 -8.37
N PHE A 135 7.09 -25.99 -7.99
CA PHE A 135 6.82 -24.81 -8.80
C PHE A 135 8.10 -24.00 -9.06
N ILE A 136 8.88 -23.75 -8.00
CA ILE A 136 10.16 -23.03 -8.09
C ILE A 136 11.19 -23.80 -8.90
N ALA A 137 11.28 -25.13 -8.72
CA ALA A 137 12.20 -25.98 -9.48
C ALA A 137 11.91 -25.90 -10.98
N SER A 138 10.63 -25.99 -11.35
CA SER A 138 10.20 -25.84 -12.75
C SER A 138 10.60 -24.48 -13.37
N LEU A 139 10.48 -23.40 -12.60
CA LEU A 139 10.89 -22.05 -13.06
C LEU A 139 12.41 -21.93 -13.23
N LYS A 140 13.20 -22.64 -12.41
CA LYS A 140 14.66 -22.70 -12.53
C LYS A 140 15.13 -23.64 -13.61
N LYS A 141 14.20 -24.38 -14.24
CA LYS A 141 14.51 -25.46 -15.19
C LYS A 141 15.43 -26.53 -14.58
N ASP A 142 15.33 -26.73 -13.28
CA ASP A 142 15.99 -27.82 -12.58
C ASP A 142 15.17 -29.09 -12.80
N ASN A 143 15.63 -29.96 -13.67
CA ASN A 143 15.05 -31.28 -13.93
C ASN A 143 15.57 -32.30 -12.93
#